data_ae029bc553503041ddc7cb415ef5bafe
#
_entry.id   ae029bc553503041ddc7cb415ef5bafe
#
_cell.length_a   1.000
_cell.length_b   1.000
_cell.length_c   1.000
_cell.angle_alpha   90.00
_cell.angle_beta   90.00
_cell.angle_gamma   90.00
#
_symmetry.space_group_name_H-M   'P 1'
#
loop_
_entity.id
_entity.type
_entity.pdbx_description
1 polymer ?
#
loop_
_entity_poly.entity_id
_entity_poly.type
_entity_poly.pdbx_seq_one_letter_code
_entity_poly.pdbx_strand_id
1 'polypeptide(L)'
;MADSKVTTASLQALLDAFNAHDVNAVMSFFTEDCVFDMPRGPAPGGRRLTGRQQVREGIQSRFDGIPDIEYADDRHWTCGDRGVSEWTIRGTQRTGEHVEVRGCDLFEFTDGKISRKDSFWKIIE
;
A
#
# COMPACT_ATOMS: atom_id res chain seq x y z
N MET A 1 -9.46 14.19 -23.99
CA MET A 1 -9.65 14.00 -22.54
C MET A 1 -8.65 13.00 -22.02
N ALA A 2 -7.99 13.36 -20.94
CA ALA A 2 -7.02 12.45 -20.33
C ALA A 2 -7.72 11.18 -19.84
N ASP A 3 -7.10 10.05 -20.09
CA ASP A 3 -7.55 8.81 -19.52
C ASP A 3 -7.23 8.82 -18.03
N SER A 4 -8.27 8.78 -17.20
CA SER A 4 -8.12 8.80 -15.75
C SER A 4 -8.11 7.41 -15.13
N LYS A 5 -7.81 6.38 -15.93
CA LYS A 5 -7.75 5.02 -15.42
C LYS A 5 -6.41 4.74 -14.76
N VAL A 6 -6.46 4.02 -13.64
CA VAL A 6 -5.27 3.41 -13.06
C VAL A 6 -4.97 2.13 -13.84
N THR A 7 -3.72 1.93 -14.20
CA THR A 7 -3.27 0.76 -14.97
C THR A 7 -2.31 -0.07 -14.12
N THR A 8 -1.98 -1.27 -14.61
CA THR A 8 -0.96 -2.09 -13.95
C THR A 8 0.39 -1.37 -13.93
N ALA A 9 0.69 -0.54 -14.95
CA ALA A 9 1.90 0.28 -14.95
C ALA A 9 1.86 1.33 -13.82
N SER A 10 0.69 1.90 -13.53
CA SER A 10 0.52 2.83 -12.40
C SER A 10 0.76 2.13 -11.07
N LEU A 11 0.22 0.91 -10.92
CA LEU A 11 0.41 0.13 -9.70
C LEU A 11 1.87 -0.28 -9.51
N GLN A 12 2.57 -0.61 -10.60
CA GLN A 12 4.01 -0.87 -10.55
C GLN A 12 4.77 0.38 -10.11
N ALA A 13 4.43 1.53 -10.65
CA ALA A 13 5.07 2.80 -10.28
C ALA A 13 4.82 3.14 -8.81
N LEU A 14 3.62 2.86 -8.29
CA LEU A 14 3.32 3.02 -6.87
C LEU A 14 4.22 2.12 -6.02
N LEU A 15 4.36 0.85 -6.41
CA LEU A 15 5.21 -0.09 -5.68
C LEU A 15 6.67 0.35 -5.71
N ASP A 16 7.14 0.87 -6.85
CA ASP A 16 8.49 1.42 -6.97
C ASP A 16 8.69 2.58 -5.99
N ALA A 17 7.68 3.43 -5.81
CA ALA A 17 7.74 4.52 -4.82
C ALA A 17 7.81 3.99 -3.39
N PHE A 18 7.07 2.92 -3.08
CA PHE A 18 7.18 2.24 -1.78
C PHE A 18 8.59 1.70 -1.58
N ASN A 19 9.16 1.05 -2.58
CA ASN A 19 10.51 0.49 -2.47
C ASN A 19 11.59 1.57 -2.37
N ALA A 20 11.34 2.75 -2.90
CA ALA A 20 12.21 3.91 -2.73
C ALA A 20 12.04 4.57 -1.35
N HIS A 21 11.05 4.15 -0.56
CA HIS A 21 10.69 4.75 0.73
C HIS A 21 10.38 6.25 0.58
N ASP A 22 9.81 6.63 -0.56
CA ASP A 22 9.50 8.03 -0.88
C ASP A 22 8.02 8.29 -0.63
N VAL A 23 7.70 8.72 0.59
CA VAL A 23 6.31 8.91 1.00
C VAL A 23 5.62 10.00 0.17
N ASN A 24 6.35 11.02 -0.29
CA ASN A 24 5.76 12.05 -1.16
C ASN A 24 5.34 11.47 -2.50
N ALA A 25 6.21 10.65 -3.10
CA ALA A 25 5.88 9.97 -4.35
C ALA A 25 4.70 9.03 -4.17
N VAL A 26 4.69 8.25 -3.09
CA VAL A 26 3.58 7.35 -2.77
C VAL A 26 2.26 8.14 -2.69
N MET A 27 2.25 9.23 -1.94
CA MET A 27 1.03 10.01 -1.73
C MET A 27 0.51 10.68 -3.00
N SER A 28 1.37 10.89 -4.01
CA SER A 28 0.93 11.47 -5.29
C SER A 28 -0.07 10.58 -6.04
N PHE A 29 -0.16 9.31 -5.69
CA PHE A 29 -1.10 8.36 -6.30
C PHE A 29 -2.47 8.36 -5.64
N PHE A 30 -2.68 9.09 -4.55
CA PHE A 30 -3.89 9.00 -3.72
C PHE A 30 -4.77 10.25 -3.85
N THR A 31 -6.08 10.05 -3.65
CA THR A 31 -7.05 11.15 -3.60
C THR A 31 -6.93 11.93 -2.28
N GLU A 32 -7.55 13.09 -2.22
CA GLU A 32 -7.57 13.92 -1.00
C GLU A 32 -8.27 13.22 0.17
N ASP A 33 -9.36 12.51 -0.13
CA ASP A 33 -10.19 11.82 0.87
C ASP A 33 -9.88 10.34 0.96
N CYS A 34 -8.66 9.95 0.62
CA CYS A 34 -8.26 8.55 0.56
C CYS A 34 -8.38 7.84 1.91
N VAL A 35 -8.48 6.51 1.83
CA VAL A 35 -8.59 5.62 2.99
C VAL A 35 -7.53 4.54 2.88
N PHE A 36 -6.90 4.23 4.00
CA PHE A 36 -5.98 3.11 4.11
C PHE A 36 -6.45 2.21 5.25
N ASP A 37 -6.84 0.99 4.90
CA ASP A 37 -7.17 -0.04 5.88
C ASP A 37 -5.94 -0.90 6.11
N MET A 38 -5.37 -0.80 7.30
CA MET A 38 -4.13 -1.48 7.66
C MET A 38 -4.39 -2.97 7.89
N PRO A 39 -3.38 -3.83 7.69
CA PRO A 39 -3.57 -5.28 7.79
C PRO A 39 -3.82 -5.78 9.20
N ARG A 40 -3.67 -4.94 10.20
CA ARG A 40 -3.99 -5.25 11.59
C ARG A 40 -4.71 -4.06 12.23
N GLY A 41 -5.40 -4.32 13.31
CA GLY A 41 -6.10 -3.27 14.03
C GLY A 41 -7.14 -3.84 14.98
N PRO A 42 -7.93 -2.98 15.60
CA PRO A 42 -8.88 -3.38 16.64
C PRO A 42 -10.19 -3.97 16.11
N ALA A 43 -10.39 -3.97 14.79
CA ALA A 43 -11.65 -4.39 14.17
C ALA A 43 -11.39 -5.43 13.09
N PRO A 44 -12.43 -6.15 12.61
CA PRO A 44 -12.26 -7.14 11.54
C PRO A 44 -11.65 -6.59 10.25
N GLY A 45 -11.88 -5.31 9.94
CA GLY A 45 -11.31 -4.64 8.78
C GLY A 45 -9.94 -3.99 9.04
N GLY A 46 -9.34 -4.25 10.20
CA GLY A 46 -8.06 -3.66 10.57
C GLY A 46 -8.24 -2.27 11.18
N ARG A 47 -7.23 -1.43 11.02
CA ARG A 47 -7.27 -0.03 11.46
C ARG A 47 -7.47 0.86 10.24
N ARG A 48 -8.53 1.66 10.24
CA ARG A 48 -8.81 2.57 9.13
C ARG A 48 -8.21 3.93 9.39
N LEU A 49 -7.42 4.40 8.43
CA LEU A 49 -6.90 5.76 8.40
C LEU A 49 -7.61 6.51 7.29
N THR A 50 -8.04 7.75 7.55
CA THR A 50 -8.80 8.55 6.58
C THR A 50 -8.15 9.89 6.33
N GLY A 51 -8.13 10.30 5.06
CA GLY A 51 -7.54 11.55 4.63
C GLY A 51 -6.03 11.45 4.42
N ARG A 52 -5.51 12.36 3.61
CA ARG A 52 -4.10 12.31 3.18
C ARG A 52 -3.13 12.33 4.34
N GLN A 53 -3.40 13.15 5.38
CA GLN A 53 -2.44 13.25 6.48
C GLN A 53 -2.34 11.95 7.26
N GLN A 54 -3.47 11.36 7.65
CA GLN A 54 -3.45 10.09 8.39
C GLN A 54 -2.86 8.97 7.57
N VAL A 55 -3.24 8.89 6.27
CA VAL A 55 -2.72 7.85 5.38
C VAL A 55 -1.20 8.00 5.21
N ARG A 56 -0.71 9.24 5.03
CA ARG A 56 0.72 9.52 4.94
C ARG A 56 1.46 9.06 6.20
N GLU A 57 0.92 9.37 7.36
CA GLU A 57 1.52 8.96 8.64
C GLU A 57 1.55 7.46 8.80
N GLY A 58 0.49 6.78 8.37
CA GLY A 58 0.43 5.32 8.41
C GLY A 58 1.46 4.67 7.50
N ILE A 59 1.64 5.21 6.30
CA ILE A 59 2.64 4.70 5.36
C ILE A 59 4.05 4.98 5.90
N GLN A 60 4.29 6.18 6.42
CA GLN A 60 5.58 6.53 7.03
C GLN A 60 5.91 5.60 8.19
N SER A 61 4.90 5.25 9.01
CA SER A 61 5.12 4.34 10.13
C SER A 61 5.58 2.96 9.68
N ARG A 62 5.18 2.53 8.47
CA ARG A 62 5.65 1.27 7.89
C ARG A 62 7.15 1.35 7.59
N PHE A 63 7.59 2.44 6.99
CA PHE A 63 9.01 2.65 6.71
C PHE A 63 9.82 2.80 7.99
N ASP A 64 9.26 3.44 9.01
CA ASP A 64 9.93 3.60 10.30
C ASP A 64 10.03 2.28 11.06
N GLY A 65 9.00 1.46 10.99
CA GLY A 65 8.93 0.17 11.71
C GLY A 65 9.81 -0.92 11.10
N ILE A 66 9.96 -0.91 9.77
CA ILE A 66 10.81 -1.85 9.04
C ILE A 66 11.68 -1.02 8.09
N PRO A 67 12.80 -0.44 8.59
CA PRO A 67 13.56 0.55 7.82
C PRO A 67 14.15 0.06 6.51
N ASP A 68 14.32 -1.24 6.36
CA ASP A 68 14.83 -1.88 5.14
C ASP A 68 13.72 -2.60 4.36
N ILE A 69 12.46 -2.23 4.56
CA ILE A 69 11.35 -2.93 3.93
C ILE A 69 11.47 -2.92 2.41
N GLU A 70 11.25 -4.09 1.82
CA GLU A 70 11.24 -4.29 0.37
C GLU A 70 9.97 -5.05 0.00
N TYR A 71 9.30 -4.60 -1.06
CA TYR A 71 8.16 -5.30 -1.66
C TYR A 71 8.68 -6.01 -2.90
N ALA A 72 8.69 -7.33 -2.87
CA ALA A 72 9.28 -8.18 -3.91
C ALA A 72 8.24 -9.12 -4.51
N ASP A 73 8.60 -9.78 -5.62
CA ASP A 73 7.77 -10.79 -6.26
C ASP A 73 6.37 -10.25 -6.58
N ASP A 74 6.30 -9.01 -7.08
CA ASP A 74 5.04 -8.31 -7.23
C ASP A 74 4.31 -8.67 -8.52
N ARG A 75 2.98 -8.66 -8.43
CA ARG A 75 2.07 -8.85 -9.56
C ARG A 75 0.89 -7.91 -9.38
N HIS A 76 0.37 -7.39 -10.50
CA HIS A 76 -0.67 -6.37 -10.47
C HIS A 76 -1.79 -6.71 -11.44
N TRP A 77 -3.02 -6.43 -11.03
CA TRP A 77 -4.21 -6.57 -11.88
C TRP A 77 -5.08 -5.34 -11.71
N THR A 78 -5.77 -4.97 -12.79
CA THR A 78 -6.81 -3.92 -12.71
C THR A 78 -8.06 -4.42 -13.39
N CYS A 79 -9.21 -3.96 -12.89
CA CYS A 79 -10.52 -4.24 -13.46
C CYS A 79 -11.42 -3.03 -13.18
N GLY A 80 -11.56 -2.16 -14.18
CA GLY A 80 -12.35 -0.93 -14.03
C GLY A 80 -11.78 -0.04 -12.92
N ASP A 81 -12.59 0.21 -11.90
CA ASP A 81 -12.22 1.06 -10.77
C ASP A 81 -11.64 0.28 -9.60
N ARG A 82 -11.18 -0.93 -9.84
CA ARG A 82 -10.59 -1.82 -8.82
C ARG A 82 -9.26 -2.35 -9.28
N GLY A 83 -8.37 -2.61 -8.33
CA GLY A 83 -7.09 -3.22 -8.62
C GLY A 83 -6.56 -4.05 -7.47
N VAL A 84 -5.57 -4.86 -7.77
CA VAL A 84 -4.88 -5.71 -6.80
C VAL A 84 -3.39 -5.64 -7.08
N SER A 85 -2.61 -5.46 -6.03
CA SER A 85 -1.17 -5.68 -6.05
C SER A 85 -0.85 -6.76 -5.04
N GLU A 86 -0.21 -7.84 -5.51
CA GLU A 86 0.26 -8.91 -4.63
C GLU A 86 1.78 -8.82 -4.54
N TRP A 87 2.34 -9.12 -3.37
CA TRP A 87 3.78 -8.95 -3.13
C TRP A 87 4.23 -9.80 -1.95
N THR A 88 5.56 -9.88 -1.80
CA THR A 88 6.21 -10.42 -0.61
C THR A 88 6.95 -9.27 0.07
N ILE A 89 6.66 -9.01 1.33
CA ILE A 89 7.41 -8.06 2.13
C ILE A 89 8.59 -8.79 2.76
N ARG A 90 9.78 -8.17 2.65
CA ARG A 90 10.99 -8.62 3.33
C ARG A 90 11.61 -7.44 4.06
N GLY A 91 12.16 -7.70 5.24
CA GLY A 91 12.85 -6.66 6.00
C GLY A 91 13.17 -7.09 7.41
N THR A 92 13.64 -6.13 8.20
CA THR A 92 14.02 -6.33 9.58
C THR A 92 13.35 -5.28 10.45
N GLN A 93 12.60 -5.70 11.45
CA GLN A 93 11.98 -4.79 12.40
C GLN A 93 13.06 -4.12 13.26
N ARG A 94 12.70 -3.00 13.88
CA ARG A 94 13.62 -2.29 14.78
C ARG A 94 14.07 -3.15 15.96
N THR A 95 13.27 -4.17 16.32
CA THR A 95 13.63 -5.16 17.35
C THR A 95 14.73 -6.11 16.90
N GLY A 96 15.08 -6.11 15.60
CA GLY A 96 16.02 -7.07 15.00
C GLY A 96 15.33 -8.32 14.45
N GLU A 97 14.03 -8.44 14.63
CA GLU A 97 13.26 -9.60 14.13
C GLU A 97 13.09 -9.51 12.62
N HIS A 98 13.42 -10.60 11.92
CA HIS A 98 13.26 -10.69 10.48
C HIS A 98 11.79 -10.86 10.10
N VAL A 99 11.36 -10.19 9.03
CA VAL A 99 10.02 -10.28 8.48
C VAL A 99 10.10 -10.77 7.04
N GLU A 100 9.33 -11.81 6.75
CA GLU A 100 9.10 -12.22 5.36
C GLU A 100 7.67 -12.75 5.29
N VAL A 101 6.79 -12.02 4.58
CA VAL A 101 5.36 -12.35 4.56
C VAL A 101 4.76 -11.99 3.21
N ARG A 102 3.90 -12.87 2.71
CA ARG A 102 3.12 -12.57 1.51
C ARG A 102 1.85 -11.83 1.89
N GLY A 103 1.45 -10.94 0.99
CA GLY A 103 0.22 -10.19 1.16
C GLY A 103 -0.24 -9.57 -0.13
N CYS A 104 -1.25 -8.74 -0.01
CA CYS A 104 -1.79 -8.01 -1.15
C CYS A 104 -2.47 -6.73 -0.69
N ASP A 105 -2.63 -5.82 -1.63
CA ASP A 105 -3.45 -4.63 -1.49
C ASP A 105 -4.64 -4.74 -2.44
N LEU A 106 -5.84 -4.52 -1.90
CA LEU A 106 -7.02 -4.31 -2.72
C LEU A 106 -7.22 -2.80 -2.86
N PHE A 107 -7.36 -2.32 -4.09
CA PHE A 107 -7.49 -0.89 -4.37
C PHE A 107 -8.84 -0.54 -4.93
N GLU A 108 -9.32 0.65 -4.57
CA GLU A 108 -10.42 1.33 -5.26
C GLU A 108 -9.87 2.62 -5.86
N PHE A 109 -10.31 2.94 -7.07
CA PHE A 109 -9.83 4.11 -7.82
C PHE A 109 -10.94 5.11 -8.04
N THR A 110 -10.58 6.39 -8.00
CA THR A 110 -11.47 7.50 -8.34
C THR A 110 -10.66 8.52 -9.14
N ASP A 111 -11.12 8.84 -10.34
CA ASP A 111 -10.50 9.84 -11.21
C ASP A 111 -9.00 9.59 -11.41
N GLY A 112 -8.64 8.33 -11.66
CA GLY A 112 -7.25 7.95 -11.95
C GLY A 112 -6.34 7.89 -10.74
N LYS A 113 -6.89 8.02 -9.54
CA LYS A 113 -6.11 7.95 -8.29
C LYS A 113 -6.71 6.94 -7.33
N ILE A 114 -5.95 6.56 -6.34
CA ILE A 114 -6.36 5.60 -5.33
C ILE A 114 -7.19 6.30 -4.27
N SER A 115 -8.44 5.86 -4.12
CA SER A 115 -9.33 6.33 -3.07
C SER A 115 -9.32 5.41 -1.85
N ARG A 116 -8.96 4.13 -2.04
CA ARG A 116 -8.85 3.18 -0.93
C ARG A 116 -7.74 2.18 -1.19
N LYS A 117 -6.94 1.94 -0.17
CA LYS A 117 -5.90 0.90 -0.12
C LYS A 117 -6.24 0.00 1.06
N ASP A 118 -6.52 -1.27 0.79
CA ASP A 118 -6.91 -2.26 1.81
C ASP A 118 -5.86 -3.36 1.81
N SER A 119 -5.04 -3.42 2.85
CA SER A 119 -3.87 -4.30 2.92
C SER A 119 -4.18 -5.56 3.69
N PHE A 120 -3.73 -6.68 3.15
CA PHE A 120 -3.87 -8.00 3.76
C PHE A 120 -2.50 -8.67 3.83
N TRP A 121 -2.16 -9.21 4.98
CA TRP A 121 -0.93 -9.96 5.18
C TRP A 121 -1.27 -11.37 5.64
N LYS A 122 -0.51 -12.34 5.15
CA LYS A 122 -0.60 -13.67 5.72
C LYS A 122 -0.15 -13.65 7.17
N ILE A 123 -0.72 -14.54 7.98
CA ILE A 123 -0.34 -14.71 9.38
C ILE A 123 0.63 -15.88 9.45
N ILE A 124 1.79 -15.65 10.03
CA ILE A 124 2.81 -16.67 10.22
C ILE A 124 2.67 -17.23 11.64
N GLU A 125 2.53 -18.55 11.72
CA GLU A 125 2.41 -19.23 13.01
C GLU A 125 3.75 -19.78 13.48
#